data_64600747b11e8a80a95df39e74effb24
#
_entry.id   64600747b11e8a80a95df39e74effb24
#
_cell.length_a   1.000
_cell.length_b   1.000
_cell.length_c   1.000
_cell.angle_alpha   90.00
_cell.angle_beta   90.00
_cell.angle_gamma   90.00
#
_symmetry.space_group_name_H-M   'P 1'
#
loop_
_entity.id
_entity.type
_entity.pdbx_description
1 polymer ?
#
loop_
_entity_poly.entity_id
_entity_poly.type
_entity_poly.pdbx_seq_one_letter_code
_entity_poly.pdbx_strand_id
1 'polypeptide(L)'
;MTSHTATLTTDQANRLETHVKSGAYQLKEVPYARISGIKKDLNVTLYLSGKLVVQGKGTRDFIEFVLEPEILGAATLGYETTLDPTLMDARIGVDESGKGDFFGPLCVAAVYVNQWVLEAWKMVGIRDSKSVGSDAQIHHLNRAIRDTPGCQVSVIAIGNEAYNRLHARHRSVNTVLAWGHARAIENLLERGDLLNPAPVRAISDQFASSKSTVERALMTLGKGIDLVQRHRAEEDMAVAAASIVARSEYLQRMRNLEKEFSMPLPRGASAAVEEAARKLVDCHGPEVLPKVCKMHFRTRYRVLGQPEPAQNPWKKPSKPTDGEK
;
A
#
# COMPACT_ATOMS: atom_id res chain seq x y z
N MET A 1 -7.69 14.66 5.22
CA MET A 1 -8.03 14.18 3.84
C MET A 1 -7.69 15.30 2.87
N THR A 2 -6.80 15.06 1.91
CA THR A 2 -6.33 16.08 0.95
C THR A 2 -6.87 15.85 -0.47
N SER A 3 -7.53 14.71 -0.71
CA SER A 3 -8.20 14.39 -1.97
C SER A 3 -9.34 13.42 -1.73
N HIS A 4 -10.43 13.60 -2.48
CA HIS A 4 -11.60 12.73 -2.49
C HIS A 4 -12.13 12.57 -3.92
N THR A 5 -12.62 11.38 -4.24
CA THR A 5 -13.24 11.07 -5.55
C THR A 5 -14.55 10.35 -5.33
N ALA A 6 -15.58 10.76 -6.05
CA ALA A 6 -16.89 10.11 -6.07
C ALA A 6 -17.44 10.06 -7.50
N THR A 7 -18.40 9.18 -7.75
CA THR A 7 -19.18 9.21 -9.00
C THR A 7 -20.58 9.69 -8.66
N LEU A 8 -21.01 10.76 -9.29
CA LEU A 8 -22.30 11.40 -9.07
C LEU A 8 -23.33 10.94 -10.11
N THR A 9 -24.57 10.80 -9.68
CA THR A 9 -25.71 10.68 -10.59
C THR A 9 -25.92 12.01 -11.32
N THR A 10 -26.72 12.01 -12.39
CA THR A 10 -27.02 13.24 -13.16
C THR A 10 -27.63 14.33 -12.29
N ASP A 11 -28.52 13.95 -11.38
CA ASP A 11 -29.19 14.88 -10.46
C ASP A 11 -28.22 15.49 -9.44
N GLN A 12 -27.36 14.66 -8.84
CA GLN A 12 -26.30 15.10 -7.94
C GLN A 12 -25.27 16.00 -8.66
N ALA A 13 -24.94 15.67 -9.91
CA ALA A 13 -24.07 16.48 -10.74
C ALA A 13 -24.67 17.87 -11.03
N ASN A 14 -25.99 17.96 -11.27
CA ASN A 14 -26.71 19.22 -11.45
C ASN A 14 -26.67 20.09 -10.18
N ARG A 15 -26.93 19.48 -9.01
CA ARG A 15 -26.85 20.17 -7.71
C ARG A 15 -25.45 20.72 -7.46
N LEU A 16 -24.42 19.90 -7.69
CA LEU A 16 -23.03 20.33 -7.51
C LEU A 16 -22.66 21.48 -8.46
N GLU A 17 -23.06 21.40 -9.72
CA GLU A 17 -22.81 22.48 -10.69
C GLU A 17 -23.47 23.78 -10.24
N THR A 18 -24.71 23.71 -9.77
CA THR A 18 -25.42 24.87 -9.21
C THR A 18 -24.68 25.44 -8.00
N HIS A 19 -24.27 24.59 -7.05
CA HIS A 19 -23.53 25.02 -5.86
C HIS A 19 -22.20 25.71 -6.22
N VAL A 20 -21.43 25.16 -7.18
CA VAL A 20 -20.15 25.73 -7.61
C VAL A 20 -20.36 27.07 -8.35
N LYS A 21 -21.43 27.20 -9.17
CA LYS A 21 -21.76 28.46 -9.89
C LYS A 21 -22.26 29.54 -8.96
N SER A 22 -23.08 29.22 -7.97
CA SER A 22 -23.66 30.18 -7.02
C SER A 22 -22.70 30.51 -5.86
N GLY A 23 -21.75 29.66 -5.56
CA GLY A 23 -20.77 29.83 -4.50
C GLY A 23 -19.61 30.74 -4.92
N ALA A 24 -18.82 31.22 -3.94
CA ALA A 24 -17.64 32.04 -4.19
C ALA A 24 -16.45 31.21 -4.72
N TYR A 25 -16.66 30.49 -5.83
CA TYR A 25 -15.60 29.72 -6.52
C TYR A 25 -15.10 30.54 -7.72
N GLN A 26 -13.77 30.55 -7.90
CA GLN A 26 -13.16 30.97 -9.15
C GLN A 26 -13.28 29.81 -10.14
N LEU A 27 -14.05 29.99 -11.21
CA LEU A 27 -14.20 28.95 -12.23
C LEU A 27 -12.93 28.84 -13.06
N LYS A 28 -12.58 27.59 -13.41
CA LYS A 28 -11.41 27.23 -14.23
C LYS A 28 -11.84 26.27 -15.33
N GLU A 29 -11.35 26.49 -16.54
CA GLU A 29 -11.52 25.52 -17.62
C GLU A 29 -10.56 24.36 -17.43
N VAL A 30 -11.11 23.14 -17.45
CA VAL A 30 -10.36 21.88 -17.37
C VAL A 30 -10.86 20.96 -18.48
N PRO A 31 -9.99 20.33 -19.29
CA PRO A 31 -10.41 19.43 -20.36
C PRO A 31 -11.34 18.32 -19.83
N TYR A 32 -12.42 18.08 -20.55
CA TYR A 32 -13.46 17.07 -20.20
C TYR A 32 -14.17 17.32 -18.86
N ALA A 33 -13.96 18.44 -18.19
CA ALA A 33 -14.74 18.79 -17.03
C ALA A 33 -16.08 19.44 -17.45
N ARG A 34 -17.13 19.07 -16.73
CA ARG A 34 -18.43 19.74 -16.78
C ARG A 34 -18.39 21.08 -16.05
N ILE A 35 -17.70 21.12 -14.91
CA ILE A 35 -17.39 22.33 -14.16
C ILE A 35 -16.14 22.10 -13.31
N SER A 36 -15.32 23.14 -13.13
CA SER A 36 -14.23 23.17 -12.16
C SER A 36 -14.21 24.52 -11.45
N GLY A 37 -14.13 24.48 -10.11
CA GLY A 37 -14.11 25.67 -9.26
C GLY A 37 -13.02 25.58 -8.19
N ILE A 38 -12.34 26.70 -7.95
CA ILE A 38 -11.26 26.84 -6.97
C ILE A 38 -11.69 27.82 -5.88
N LYS A 39 -11.51 27.46 -4.63
CA LYS A 39 -11.52 28.34 -3.44
C LYS A 39 -10.19 28.24 -2.73
N LYS A 40 -9.96 29.09 -1.70
CA LYS A 40 -8.81 28.96 -0.83
C LYS A 40 -8.75 27.53 -0.27
N ASP A 41 -7.64 26.84 -0.53
CA ASP A 41 -7.35 25.47 -0.07
C ASP A 41 -8.31 24.37 -0.58
N LEU A 42 -9.10 24.62 -1.63
CA LEU A 42 -10.07 23.68 -2.20
C LEU A 42 -10.17 23.80 -3.71
N ASN A 43 -10.07 22.67 -4.40
CA ASN A 43 -10.34 22.54 -5.84
C ASN A 43 -11.39 21.44 -6.03
N VAL A 44 -12.50 21.80 -6.71
CA VAL A 44 -13.62 20.90 -7.00
C VAL A 44 -13.76 20.79 -8.52
N THR A 45 -13.59 19.59 -9.07
CA THR A 45 -13.72 19.34 -10.51
C THR A 45 -14.68 18.19 -10.75
N LEU A 46 -15.76 18.47 -11.48
CA LEU A 46 -16.73 17.49 -11.95
C LEU A 46 -16.51 17.24 -13.44
N TYR A 47 -16.23 16.02 -13.82
CA TYR A 47 -16.03 15.60 -15.20
C TYR A 47 -17.35 15.22 -15.88
N LEU A 48 -17.36 15.26 -17.23
CA LEU A 48 -18.51 14.82 -18.05
C LEU A 48 -18.95 13.39 -17.80
N SER A 49 -18.01 12.53 -17.34
CA SER A 49 -18.29 11.15 -16.94
C SER A 49 -19.07 11.00 -15.63
N GLY A 50 -19.41 12.12 -14.95
CA GLY A 50 -19.99 12.11 -13.61
C GLY A 50 -18.96 11.93 -12.48
N LYS A 51 -17.66 11.78 -12.82
CA LYS A 51 -16.60 11.67 -11.81
C LYS A 51 -16.32 13.02 -11.17
N LEU A 52 -16.49 13.11 -9.86
CA LEU A 52 -16.09 14.23 -9.02
C LEU A 52 -14.68 14.00 -8.49
N VAL A 53 -13.85 15.04 -8.52
CA VAL A 53 -12.54 15.09 -7.85
C VAL A 53 -12.48 16.34 -7.00
N VAL A 54 -12.26 16.18 -5.70
CA VAL A 54 -12.08 17.26 -4.72
C VAL A 54 -10.68 17.19 -4.15
N GLN A 55 -9.95 18.29 -4.15
CA GLN A 55 -8.55 18.33 -3.70
C GLN A 55 -8.26 19.59 -2.88
N GLY A 56 -7.37 19.46 -1.91
CA GLY A 56 -6.90 20.54 -1.06
C GLY A 56 -7.15 20.29 0.43
N LYS A 57 -6.69 21.21 1.27
CA LYS A 57 -6.85 21.10 2.74
C LYS A 57 -8.31 21.17 3.17
N GLY A 58 -9.15 21.93 2.44
CA GLY A 58 -10.59 22.06 2.68
C GLY A 58 -11.44 20.88 2.19
N THR A 59 -10.84 19.81 1.67
CA THR A 59 -11.58 18.65 1.14
C THR A 59 -12.51 18.01 2.18
N ARG A 60 -12.09 17.88 3.44
CA ARG A 60 -12.90 17.28 4.49
C ARG A 60 -14.13 18.13 4.79
N ASP A 61 -13.93 19.42 4.99
CA ASP A 61 -15.02 20.37 5.29
C ASP A 61 -16.03 20.42 4.15
N PHE A 62 -15.54 20.40 2.89
CA PHE A 62 -16.40 20.37 1.73
C PHE A 62 -17.26 19.09 1.68
N ILE A 63 -16.70 17.93 2.02
CA ILE A 63 -17.46 16.67 2.06
C ILE A 63 -18.53 16.75 3.15
N GLU A 64 -18.14 17.11 4.36
CA GLU A 64 -18.98 17.10 5.55
C GLU A 64 -20.12 18.13 5.49
N PHE A 65 -19.85 19.34 4.96
CA PHE A 65 -20.81 20.44 5.01
C PHE A 65 -21.48 20.74 3.67
N VAL A 66 -20.99 20.21 2.55
CA VAL A 66 -21.56 20.49 1.22
C VAL A 66 -21.90 19.21 0.45
N LEU A 67 -20.89 18.34 0.22
CA LEU A 67 -21.09 17.20 -0.66
C LEU A 67 -22.13 16.22 -0.12
N GLU A 68 -21.99 15.84 1.13
CA GLU A 68 -22.91 14.86 1.75
C GLU A 68 -24.31 15.43 1.99
N PRO A 69 -24.49 16.55 2.71
CA PRO A 69 -25.84 17.04 3.02
C PRO A 69 -26.56 17.66 1.83
N GLU A 70 -25.87 18.46 1.01
CA GLU A 70 -26.54 19.24 -0.03
C GLU A 70 -26.60 18.50 -1.39
N ILE A 71 -25.58 17.69 -1.70
CA ILE A 71 -25.43 17.06 -3.02
C ILE A 71 -25.87 15.59 -2.98
N LEU A 72 -25.33 14.81 -2.05
CA LEU A 72 -25.61 13.37 -1.94
C LEU A 72 -26.92 13.08 -1.17
N GLY A 73 -27.31 13.96 -0.26
CA GLY A 73 -28.45 13.74 0.63
C GLY A 73 -28.20 12.63 1.65
N ALA A 74 -26.94 12.38 1.99
CA ALA A 74 -26.51 11.33 2.92
C ALA A 74 -25.32 11.84 3.75
N ALA A 75 -25.27 11.51 5.03
CA ALA A 75 -24.14 11.77 5.91
C ALA A 75 -23.36 10.47 6.14
N THR A 76 -22.18 10.36 5.56
CA THR A 76 -21.32 9.16 5.64
C THR A 76 -20.02 9.44 6.38
N LEU A 77 -19.47 10.64 6.23
CA LEU A 77 -18.20 11.01 6.85
C LEU A 77 -18.33 11.10 8.38
N GLY A 78 -17.56 10.25 9.07
CA GLY A 78 -17.63 10.14 10.53
C GLY A 78 -18.68 9.15 11.05
N TYR A 79 -19.57 8.65 10.19
CA TYR A 79 -20.60 7.65 10.51
C TYR A 79 -20.32 6.29 9.86
N GLU A 80 -19.12 6.10 9.26
CA GLU A 80 -18.79 4.89 8.51
C GLU A 80 -18.97 3.63 9.34
N THR A 81 -18.59 3.67 10.63
CA THR A 81 -18.75 2.53 11.55
C THR A 81 -20.18 2.28 11.99
N THR A 82 -21.03 3.31 11.97
CA THR A 82 -22.48 3.17 12.25
C THR A 82 -23.19 2.58 11.04
N LEU A 83 -22.76 2.95 9.83
CA LEU A 83 -23.33 2.45 8.58
C LEU A 83 -22.82 1.05 8.21
N ASP A 84 -21.59 0.73 8.57
CA ASP A 84 -20.98 -0.59 8.41
C ASP A 84 -20.28 -1.03 9.70
N PRO A 85 -21.00 -1.67 10.64
CA PRO A 85 -20.41 -2.16 11.88
C PRO A 85 -19.28 -3.17 11.68
N THR A 86 -19.23 -3.85 10.51
CA THR A 86 -18.18 -4.84 10.21
C THR A 86 -16.81 -4.20 10.09
N LEU A 87 -16.72 -2.86 9.93
CA LEU A 87 -15.46 -2.11 9.95
C LEU A 87 -14.77 -2.17 11.33
N MET A 88 -15.50 -2.55 12.39
CA MET A 88 -14.94 -2.72 13.75
C MET A 88 -14.66 -4.17 14.09
N ASP A 89 -14.99 -5.13 13.21
CA ASP A 89 -14.73 -6.54 13.43
C ASP A 89 -13.24 -6.82 13.62
N ALA A 90 -12.95 -7.79 14.50
CA ALA A 90 -11.59 -8.29 14.66
C ALA A 90 -11.11 -8.96 13.36
N ARG A 91 -9.94 -8.56 12.89
CA ARG A 91 -9.39 -9.02 11.60
C ARG A 91 -7.88 -8.90 11.54
N ILE A 92 -7.33 -9.53 10.53
CA ILE A 92 -5.90 -9.46 10.20
C ILE A 92 -5.74 -8.67 8.90
N GLY A 93 -4.92 -7.62 8.89
CA GLY A 93 -4.46 -6.95 7.68
C GLY A 93 -3.09 -7.44 7.28
N VAL A 94 -2.82 -7.63 5.98
CA VAL A 94 -1.53 -8.10 5.47
C VAL A 94 -1.05 -7.21 4.33
N ASP A 95 0.22 -6.84 4.35
CA ASP A 95 0.86 -6.08 3.26
C ASP A 95 2.36 -6.37 3.20
N GLU A 96 3.04 -5.90 2.13
CA GLU A 96 4.46 -6.11 1.89
C GLU A 96 5.23 -4.82 1.62
N SER A 97 6.56 -4.90 1.78
CA SER A 97 7.52 -3.87 1.36
C SER A 97 8.76 -4.47 0.72
N GLY A 98 9.37 -3.74 -0.22
CA GLY A 98 10.58 -4.19 -0.90
C GLY A 98 10.35 -4.99 -2.20
N LYS A 99 9.11 -5.23 -2.63
CA LYS A 99 8.77 -5.97 -3.86
C LYS A 99 9.34 -5.30 -5.12
N GLY A 100 9.25 -3.98 -5.20
CA GLY A 100 9.70 -3.17 -6.33
C GLY A 100 11.18 -2.74 -6.27
N ASP A 101 11.90 -3.12 -5.22
CA ASP A 101 13.26 -2.68 -4.98
C ASP A 101 14.27 -3.76 -5.37
N PHE A 102 15.31 -3.38 -6.11
CA PHE A 102 16.40 -4.28 -6.49
C PHE A 102 17.20 -4.73 -5.27
N PHE A 103 17.59 -3.79 -4.41
CA PHE A 103 18.29 -4.05 -3.16
C PHE A 103 17.34 -4.48 -2.03
N GLY A 104 17.90 -5.22 -1.08
CA GLY A 104 17.26 -5.55 0.17
C GLY A 104 16.21 -6.67 0.10
N PRO A 105 15.67 -7.05 1.25
CA PRO A 105 14.77 -8.18 1.40
C PRO A 105 13.36 -7.90 0.84
N LEU A 106 12.53 -8.94 0.84
CA LEU A 106 11.09 -8.80 0.78
C LEU A 106 10.55 -8.94 2.20
N CYS A 107 9.87 -7.91 2.72
CA CYS A 107 9.27 -7.90 4.04
C CYS A 107 7.75 -7.98 3.92
N VAL A 108 7.13 -8.93 4.61
CA VAL A 108 5.67 -9.07 4.72
C VAL A 108 5.30 -8.89 6.18
N ALA A 109 4.25 -8.14 6.45
CA ALA A 109 3.71 -8.01 7.80
C ALA A 109 2.23 -8.38 7.82
N ALA A 110 1.81 -8.99 8.93
CA ALA A 110 0.42 -9.18 9.27
C ALA A 110 0.15 -8.48 10.61
N VAL A 111 -0.97 -7.77 10.70
CA VAL A 111 -1.38 -7.04 11.90
C VAL A 111 -2.81 -7.42 12.24
N TYR A 112 -2.98 -7.96 13.44
CA TYR A 112 -4.29 -8.21 14.02
C TYR A 112 -4.78 -6.95 14.74
N VAL A 113 -6.06 -6.64 14.53
CA VAL A 113 -6.78 -5.55 15.18
C VAL A 113 -8.14 -6.03 15.68
N ASN A 114 -8.61 -5.40 16.74
CA ASN A 114 -9.98 -5.50 17.25
C ASN A 114 -10.55 -4.09 17.43
N GLN A 115 -11.80 -4.00 17.89
CA GLN A 115 -12.48 -2.72 18.06
C GLN A 115 -11.70 -1.72 18.90
N TRP A 116 -11.10 -2.13 20.03
CA TRP A 116 -10.35 -1.23 20.92
C TRP A 116 -9.10 -0.69 20.25
N VAL A 117 -8.37 -1.53 19.52
CA VAL A 117 -7.19 -1.12 18.73
C VAL A 117 -7.60 -0.10 17.66
N LEU A 118 -8.69 -0.37 16.94
CA LEU A 118 -9.18 0.51 15.89
C LEU A 118 -9.62 1.88 16.41
N GLU A 119 -10.30 1.90 17.56
CA GLU A 119 -10.70 3.14 18.24
C GLU A 119 -9.48 3.96 18.68
N ALA A 120 -8.50 3.31 19.31
CA ALA A 120 -7.25 3.96 19.70
C ALA A 120 -6.52 4.58 18.50
N TRP A 121 -6.52 3.91 17.35
CA TRP A 121 -5.81 4.39 16.15
C TRP A 121 -6.51 5.51 15.39
N LYS A 122 -7.82 5.72 15.59
CA LYS A 122 -8.51 6.90 15.04
C LYS A 122 -7.83 8.21 15.49
N MET A 123 -7.28 8.22 16.72
CA MET A 123 -6.58 9.38 17.29
C MET A 123 -5.13 9.51 16.82
N VAL A 124 -4.50 8.43 16.34
CA VAL A 124 -3.08 8.38 15.98
C VAL A 124 -2.82 8.65 14.50
N GLY A 125 -3.86 8.66 13.67
CA GLY A 125 -3.74 8.96 12.23
C GLY A 125 -3.16 7.81 11.38
N ILE A 126 -3.24 6.56 11.86
CA ILE A 126 -2.71 5.37 11.15
C ILE A 126 -3.44 5.11 9.82
N ARG A 127 -4.63 5.65 9.63
CA ARG A 127 -5.47 5.43 8.44
C ARG A 127 -4.85 5.89 7.12
N ASP A 128 -3.91 6.80 7.12
CA ASP A 128 -3.30 7.39 5.91
C ASP A 128 -1.81 7.05 5.79
N SER A 129 -1.49 5.77 5.59
CA SER A 129 -0.10 5.29 5.46
C SER A 129 0.60 5.79 4.19
N LYS A 130 -0.15 6.16 3.15
CA LYS A 130 0.42 6.67 1.88
C LYS A 130 0.93 8.10 1.98
N SER A 131 0.41 8.89 2.92
CA SER A 131 0.85 10.27 3.18
C SER A 131 2.08 10.35 4.08
N VAL A 132 2.57 9.21 4.60
CA VAL A 132 3.76 9.18 5.45
C VAL A 132 5.01 9.45 4.63
N GLY A 133 5.47 10.70 4.65
CA GLY A 133 6.55 11.21 3.80
C GLY A 133 7.95 10.91 4.28
N SER A 134 8.17 10.52 5.55
CA SER A 134 9.51 10.31 6.11
C SER A 134 9.70 8.94 6.76
N ASP A 135 10.93 8.40 6.64
CA ASP A 135 11.30 7.13 7.26
C ASP A 135 11.25 7.21 8.80
N ALA A 136 11.53 8.39 9.39
CA ALA A 136 11.40 8.62 10.83
C ALA A 136 9.96 8.47 11.30
N GLN A 137 9.01 9.01 10.54
CA GLN A 137 7.57 8.89 10.83
C GLN A 137 7.08 7.45 10.69
N ILE A 138 7.57 6.68 9.71
CA ILE A 138 7.28 5.25 9.58
C ILE A 138 7.71 4.49 10.84
N HIS A 139 8.92 4.74 11.35
CA HIS A 139 9.40 4.09 12.57
C HIS A 139 8.63 4.52 13.82
N HIS A 140 8.19 5.77 13.89
CA HIS A 140 7.34 6.27 14.98
C HIS A 140 5.98 5.55 14.97
N LEU A 141 5.32 5.50 13.82
CA LEU A 141 4.03 4.81 13.65
C LEU A 141 4.15 3.29 13.91
N ASN A 142 5.23 2.64 13.44
CA ASN A 142 5.47 1.23 13.74
C ASN A 142 5.58 0.95 15.25
N ARG A 143 6.22 1.85 16.02
CA ARG A 143 6.22 1.74 17.48
C ARG A 143 4.81 1.89 18.05
N ALA A 144 4.08 2.92 17.67
CA ALA A 144 2.72 3.14 18.13
C ALA A 144 1.81 1.94 17.87
N ILE A 145 1.94 1.30 16.68
CA ILE A 145 1.21 0.07 16.33
C ILE A 145 1.56 -1.07 17.29
N ARG A 146 2.85 -1.31 17.54
CA ARG A 146 3.33 -2.42 18.38
C ARG A 146 3.02 -2.23 19.86
N ASP A 147 3.03 -0.98 20.32
CA ASP A 147 2.78 -0.61 21.72
C ASP A 147 1.29 -0.51 22.04
N THR A 148 0.40 -0.60 21.04
CA THR A 148 -1.06 -0.56 21.26
C THR A 148 -1.53 -1.87 21.91
N PRO A 149 -2.11 -1.82 23.13
CA PRO A 149 -2.65 -3.01 23.80
C PRO A 149 -3.71 -3.73 22.95
N GLY A 150 -3.61 -5.06 22.87
CA GLY A 150 -4.51 -5.88 22.06
C GLY A 150 -4.14 -5.99 20.57
N CYS A 151 -3.24 -5.16 20.06
CA CYS A 151 -2.66 -5.31 18.74
C CYS A 151 -1.63 -6.45 18.73
N GLN A 152 -1.66 -7.29 17.70
CA GLN A 152 -0.65 -8.33 17.48
C GLN A 152 -0.03 -8.17 16.10
N VAL A 153 1.31 -8.37 16.01
CA VAL A 153 2.07 -8.13 14.79
C VAL A 153 2.95 -9.33 14.47
N SER A 154 2.86 -9.86 13.26
CA SER A 154 3.80 -10.83 12.70
C SER A 154 4.56 -10.24 11.54
N VAL A 155 5.87 -10.48 11.45
CA VAL A 155 6.71 -10.01 10.34
C VAL A 155 7.53 -11.17 9.79
N ILE A 156 7.49 -11.32 8.48
CA ILE A 156 8.31 -12.28 7.72
C ILE A 156 9.26 -11.47 6.85
N ALA A 157 10.54 -11.50 7.18
CA ALA A 157 11.58 -10.88 6.35
C ALA A 157 12.30 -11.97 5.56
N ILE A 158 12.09 -12.01 4.25
CA ILE A 158 12.73 -12.95 3.33
C ILE A 158 14.01 -12.28 2.82
N GLY A 159 15.14 -12.65 3.42
CA GLY A 159 16.46 -12.14 3.01
C GLY A 159 16.79 -12.48 1.56
N ASN A 160 17.70 -11.73 0.97
CA ASN A 160 17.98 -11.78 -0.48
C ASN A 160 18.35 -13.19 -0.99
N GLU A 161 19.23 -13.91 -0.30
CA GLU A 161 19.60 -15.26 -0.71
C GLU A 161 18.42 -16.24 -0.65
N ALA A 162 17.62 -16.19 0.42
CA ALA A 162 16.41 -17.00 0.56
C ALA A 162 15.38 -16.62 -0.52
N TYR A 163 15.19 -15.33 -0.76
CA TYR A 163 14.33 -14.83 -1.82
C TYR A 163 14.77 -15.35 -3.20
N ASN A 164 16.06 -15.27 -3.51
CA ASN A 164 16.61 -15.72 -4.78
C ASN A 164 16.44 -17.22 -4.99
N ARG A 165 16.64 -18.05 -3.94
CA ARG A 165 16.37 -19.50 -3.98
C ARG A 165 14.88 -19.78 -4.24
N LEU A 166 13.97 -19.11 -3.51
CA LEU A 166 12.53 -19.28 -3.67
C LEU A 166 12.08 -18.84 -5.08
N HIS A 167 12.57 -17.69 -5.54
CA HIS A 167 12.24 -17.20 -6.87
C HIS A 167 12.76 -18.13 -7.98
N ALA A 168 13.98 -18.65 -7.86
CA ALA A 168 14.55 -19.60 -8.82
C ALA A 168 13.71 -20.89 -8.93
N ARG A 169 13.19 -21.38 -7.77
CA ARG A 169 12.31 -22.56 -7.71
C ARG A 169 10.93 -22.32 -8.31
N HIS A 170 10.29 -21.18 -7.97
CA HIS A 170 8.90 -20.93 -8.32
C HIS A 170 8.73 -20.05 -9.57
N ARG A 171 9.78 -19.35 -10.01
CA ARG A 171 9.82 -18.43 -11.15
C ARG A 171 8.72 -17.36 -11.13
N SER A 172 8.23 -17.02 -9.93
CA SER A 172 7.13 -16.10 -9.71
C SER A 172 7.29 -15.34 -8.40
N VAL A 173 7.34 -14.02 -8.49
CA VAL A 173 7.30 -13.11 -7.33
C VAL A 173 6.00 -13.28 -6.56
N ASN A 174 4.88 -13.45 -7.28
CA ASN A 174 3.56 -13.60 -6.66
C ASN A 174 3.47 -14.89 -5.81
N THR A 175 4.15 -15.97 -6.20
CA THR A 175 4.20 -17.20 -5.39
C THR A 175 5.01 -17.01 -4.11
N VAL A 176 6.13 -16.27 -4.18
CA VAL A 176 6.94 -15.95 -2.98
C VAL A 176 6.14 -15.05 -2.04
N LEU A 177 5.43 -14.05 -2.58
CA LEU A 177 4.54 -13.17 -1.80
C LEU A 177 3.41 -13.97 -1.14
N ALA A 178 2.72 -14.81 -1.89
CA ALA A 178 1.64 -15.63 -1.38
C ALA A 178 2.08 -16.50 -0.20
N TRP A 179 3.27 -17.09 -0.29
CA TRP A 179 3.88 -17.83 0.84
C TRP A 179 4.15 -16.91 2.03
N GLY A 180 4.71 -15.71 1.80
CA GLY A 180 4.98 -14.74 2.85
C GLY A 180 3.71 -14.28 3.58
N HIS A 181 2.65 -13.96 2.82
CA HIS A 181 1.33 -13.59 3.36
C HIS A 181 0.74 -14.73 4.18
N ALA A 182 0.69 -15.95 3.61
CA ALA A 182 0.15 -17.11 4.30
C ALA A 182 0.92 -17.41 5.62
N ARG A 183 2.25 -17.32 5.61
CA ARG A 183 3.06 -17.54 6.80
C ARG A 183 2.85 -16.46 7.85
N ALA A 184 2.72 -15.19 7.45
CA ALA A 184 2.47 -14.10 8.38
C ALA A 184 1.10 -14.24 9.06
N ILE A 185 0.07 -14.67 8.32
CA ILE A 185 -1.27 -14.98 8.86
C ILE A 185 -1.18 -16.15 9.84
N GLU A 186 -0.56 -17.27 9.43
CA GLU A 186 -0.42 -18.47 10.26
C GLU A 186 0.26 -18.14 11.60
N ASN A 187 1.38 -17.40 11.56
CA ASN A 187 2.11 -17.01 12.78
C ASN A 187 1.28 -16.14 13.73
N LEU A 188 0.30 -15.37 13.22
CA LEU A 188 -0.64 -14.66 14.09
C LEU A 188 -1.66 -15.64 14.68
N LEU A 189 -2.25 -16.49 13.85
CA LEU A 189 -3.27 -17.44 14.30
C LEU A 189 -2.73 -18.45 15.33
N GLU A 190 -1.45 -18.81 15.23
CA GLU A 190 -0.74 -19.64 16.22
C GLU A 190 -0.71 -19.00 17.63
N ARG A 191 -0.97 -17.70 17.76
CA ARG A 191 -1.01 -17.01 19.07
C ARG A 191 -2.27 -17.26 19.87
N GLY A 192 -3.30 -17.89 19.27
CA GLY A 192 -4.51 -18.36 19.95
C GLY A 192 -5.22 -17.24 20.76
N ASP A 193 -5.26 -17.41 22.09
CA ASP A 193 -6.00 -16.54 23.00
C ASP A 193 -5.52 -15.08 23.03
N LEU A 194 -4.35 -14.76 22.47
CA LEU A 194 -3.89 -13.36 22.31
C LEU A 194 -4.67 -12.61 21.24
N LEU A 195 -5.43 -13.33 20.40
CA LEU A 195 -6.32 -12.76 19.39
C LEU A 195 -7.77 -12.79 19.91
N ASN A 196 -8.09 -11.85 20.80
CA ASN A 196 -9.41 -11.79 21.42
C ASN A 196 -10.10 -10.45 21.10
N PRO A 197 -11.31 -10.48 20.45
CA PRO A 197 -11.99 -11.64 19.89
C PRO A 197 -11.23 -12.28 18.72
N ALA A 198 -11.50 -13.54 18.39
CA ALA A 198 -10.87 -14.21 17.27
C ALA A 198 -11.13 -13.46 15.95
N PRO A 199 -10.11 -13.36 15.04
CA PRO A 199 -10.29 -12.65 13.80
C PRO A 199 -11.25 -13.39 12.87
N VAL A 200 -12.22 -12.66 12.31
CA VAL A 200 -13.23 -13.24 11.39
C VAL A 200 -12.70 -13.35 9.96
N ARG A 201 -11.72 -12.50 9.58
CA ARG A 201 -11.15 -12.45 8.23
C ARG A 201 -9.70 -12.01 8.22
N ALA A 202 -9.01 -12.33 7.12
CA ALA A 202 -7.73 -11.73 6.76
C ALA A 202 -7.89 -10.92 5.47
N ILE A 203 -7.35 -9.69 5.42
CA ILE A 203 -7.49 -8.76 4.30
C ILE A 203 -6.10 -8.46 3.73
N SER A 204 -5.93 -8.58 2.41
CA SER A 204 -4.71 -8.19 1.71
C SER A 204 -5.02 -7.46 0.40
N ASP A 205 -4.03 -6.70 -0.12
CA ASP A 205 -4.12 -6.16 -1.47
C ASP A 205 -4.08 -7.30 -2.50
N GLN A 206 -4.78 -7.09 -3.62
CA GLN A 206 -4.80 -8.05 -4.72
C GLN A 206 -3.57 -7.85 -5.60
N PHE A 207 -2.48 -8.55 -5.27
CA PHE A 207 -1.23 -8.49 -6.04
C PHE A 207 -1.14 -9.53 -7.19
N ALA A 208 -2.01 -10.52 -7.22
CA ALA A 208 -2.06 -11.55 -8.25
C ALA A 208 -3.38 -11.47 -9.03
N SER A 209 -3.34 -11.87 -10.30
CA SER A 209 -4.54 -11.96 -11.15
C SER A 209 -5.55 -13.01 -10.67
N SER A 210 -5.08 -14.00 -9.90
CA SER A 210 -5.92 -15.05 -9.31
C SER A 210 -5.86 -15.01 -7.79
N LYS A 211 -7.03 -14.86 -7.16
CA LYS A 211 -7.21 -14.97 -5.70
C LYS A 211 -6.68 -16.30 -5.16
N SER A 212 -6.85 -17.38 -5.91
CA SER A 212 -6.41 -18.73 -5.52
C SER A 212 -4.90 -18.87 -5.28
N THR A 213 -4.08 -17.88 -5.68
CA THR A 213 -2.63 -17.93 -5.46
C THR A 213 -2.29 -17.86 -3.98
N VAL A 214 -2.94 -16.98 -3.21
CA VAL A 214 -2.74 -16.89 -1.75
C VAL A 214 -3.50 -18.00 -1.04
N GLU A 215 -4.75 -18.28 -1.42
CA GLU A 215 -5.57 -19.35 -0.84
C GLU A 215 -4.84 -20.70 -0.84
N ARG A 216 -4.18 -21.06 -1.96
CA ARG A 216 -3.38 -22.30 -2.07
C ARG A 216 -2.14 -22.30 -1.19
N ALA A 217 -1.62 -21.13 -0.84
CA ALA A 217 -0.46 -21.00 0.04
C ALA A 217 -0.84 -21.04 1.53
N LEU A 218 -2.13 -20.84 1.88
CA LEU A 218 -2.58 -20.87 3.28
C LEU A 218 -2.26 -22.20 3.95
N MET A 219 -1.82 -22.07 5.19
CA MET A 219 -1.39 -23.19 6.04
C MET A 219 -2.56 -23.71 6.90
N THR A 220 -2.28 -24.51 7.90
CA THR A 220 -3.29 -25.28 8.64
C THR A 220 -4.37 -24.39 9.28
N LEU A 221 -3.97 -23.36 10.02
CA LEU A 221 -4.91 -22.43 10.67
C LEU A 221 -5.47 -21.43 9.68
N GLY A 222 -4.64 -20.90 8.78
CA GLY A 222 -5.01 -19.94 7.76
C GLY A 222 -6.10 -20.42 6.80
N LYS A 223 -6.23 -21.73 6.58
CA LYS A 223 -7.34 -22.29 5.76
C LYS A 223 -8.71 -22.14 6.41
N GLY A 224 -8.76 -21.91 7.71
CA GLY A 224 -10.01 -21.68 8.46
C GLY A 224 -10.47 -20.22 8.48
N ILE A 225 -9.64 -19.26 7.99
CA ILE A 225 -9.98 -17.86 7.99
C ILE A 225 -10.54 -17.41 6.62
N ASP A 226 -11.52 -16.50 6.63
CA ASP A 226 -12.02 -15.87 5.40
C ASP A 226 -10.95 -14.93 4.82
N LEU A 227 -10.38 -15.27 3.65
CA LEU A 227 -9.36 -14.45 2.97
C LEU A 227 -10.01 -13.49 1.99
N VAL A 228 -10.01 -12.20 2.31
CA VAL A 228 -10.52 -11.13 1.47
C VAL A 228 -9.36 -10.46 0.72
N GLN A 229 -9.34 -10.58 -0.60
CA GLN A 229 -8.39 -9.88 -1.47
C GLN A 229 -9.13 -8.82 -2.27
N ARG A 230 -8.74 -7.56 -2.12
CA ARG A 230 -9.37 -6.44 -2.81
C ARG A 230 -8.35 -5.39 -3.27
N HIS A 231 -8.71 -4.65 -4.30
CA HIS A 231 -7.95 -3.47 -4.70
C HIS A 231 -8.08 -2.38 -3.63
N ARG A 232 -7.02 -1.62 -3.42
CA ARG A 232 -6.94 -0.57 -2.40
C ARG A 232 -7.22 -1.10 -1.00
N ALA A 233 -6.71 -2.28 -0.68
CA ALA A 233 -6.90 -2.86 0.63
C ALA A 233 -6.32 -2.00 1.76
N GLU A 234 -5.36 -1.11 1.44
CA GLU A 234 -4.80 -0.13 2.38
C GLU A 234 -5.80 0.91 2.91
N GLU A 235 -6.99 1.00 2.35
CA GLU A 235 -8.10 1.76 2.93
C GLU A 235 -8.59 1.11 4.24
N ASP A 236 -8.34 -0.18 4.44
CA ASP A 236 -8.54 -0.87 5.70
C ASP A 236 -7.40 -0.54 6.69
N MET A 237 -7.76 -0.17 7.91
CA MET A 237 -6.80 0.27 8.92
C MET A 237 -5.82 -0.83 9.34
N ALA A 238 -6.22 -2.10 9.34
CA ALA A 238 -5.34 -3.23 9.63
C ALA A 238 -4.29 -3.42 8.52
N VAL A 239 -4.69 -3.28 7.25
CA VAL A 239 -3.79 -3.37 6.10
C VAL A 239 -2.86 -2.16 6.05
N ALA A 240 -3.37 -0.94 6.32
CA ALA A 240 -2.55 0.26 6.45
C ALA A 240 -1.47 0.11 7.52
N ALA A 241 -1.82 -0.47 8.68
CA ALA A 241 -0.86 -0.76 9.74
C ALA A 241 0.16 -1.82 9.30
N ALA A 242 -0.25 -2.87 8.60
CA ALA A 242 0.64 -3.88 8.05
C ALA A 242 1.65 -3.27 7.06
N SER A 243 1.20 -2.34 6.20
CA SER A 243 2.06 -1.59 5.27
C SER A 243 3.15 -0.81 6.02
N ILE A 244 2.78 -0.07 7.08
CA ILE A 244 3.72 0.66 7.93
C ILE A 244 4.75 -0.27 8.57
N VAL A 245 4.30 -1.40 9.13
CA VAL A 245 5.17 -2.37 9.80
C VAL A 245 6.13 -3.02 8.80
N ALA A 246 5.63 -3.48 7.64
CA ALA A 246 6.45 -4.08 6.58
C ALA A 246 7.50 -3.10 6.07
N ARG A 247 7.12 -1.84 5.85
CA ARG A 247 8.03 -0.77 5.41
C ARG A 247 9.07 -0.45 6.49
N SER A 248 8.68 -0.37 7.76
CA SER A 248 9.62 -0.14 8.86
C SER A 248 10.69 -1.23 8.95
N GLU A 249 10.29 -2.51 8.83
CA GLU A 249 11.22 -3.64 8.81
C GLU A 249 12.15 -3.58 7.59
N TYR A 250 11.61 -3.31 6.40
CA TYR A 250 12.39 -3.15 5.18
C TYR A 250 13.45 -2.06 5.33
N LEU A 251 13.06 -0.87 5.82
CA LEU A 251 13.97 0.26 6.04
C LEU A 251 15.08 -0.08 7.04
N GLN A 252 14.75 -0.78 8.12
CA GLN A 252 15.75 -1.20 9.12
C GLN A 252 16.77 -2.16 8.50
N ARG A 253 16.32 -3.12 7.69
CA ARG A 253 17.21 -4.06 7.01
C ARG A 253 18.05 -3.40 5.93
N MET A 254 17.49 -2.43 5.20
CA MET A 254 18.27 -1.62 4.25
C MET A 254 19.40 -0.86 4.96
N ARG A 255 19.13 -0.22 6.09
CA ARG A 255 20.16 0.46 6.89
C ARG A 255 21.26 -0.49 7.38
N ASN A 256 20.88 -1.73 7.71
CA ASN A 256 21.88 -2.73 8.12
C ASN A 256 22.78 -3.14 6.95
N LEU A 257 22.22 -3.34 5.75
CA LEU A 257 23.00 -3.59 4.54
C LEU A 257 23.91 -2.40 4.17
N GLU A 258 23.39 -1.17 4.24
CA GLU A 258 24.18 0.04 3.98
C GLU A 258 25.36 0.19 4.95
N LYS A 259 25.18 -0.20 6.22
CA LYS A 259 26.26 -0.23 7.22
C LYS A 259 27.26 -1.34 6.91
N GLU A 260 26.78 -2.56 6.59
CA GLU A 260 27.62 -3.71 6.28
C GLU A 260 28.56 -3.44 5.10
N PHE A 261 28.02 -2.82 4.04
CA PHE A 261 28.79 -2.52 2.83
C PHE A 261 29.37 -1.08 2.80
N SER A 262 29.16 -0.31 3.87
CA SER A 262 29.65 1.08 4.01
C SER A 262 29.31 1.98 2.83
N MET A 263 28.14 1.78 2.20
CA MET A 263 27.68 2.55 1.06
C MET A 263 26.17 2.70 1.02
N PRO A 264 25.63 3.79 0.41
CA PRO A 264 24.19 3.95 0.23
C PRO A 264 23.66 2.95 -0.81
N LEU A 265 22.49 2.36 -0.50
CA LEU A 265 21.77 1.43 -1.36
C LEU A 265 20.40 2.02 -1.73
N PRO A 266 20.28 2.75 -2.85
CA PRO A 266 19.04 3.43 -3.20
C PRO A 266 17.90 2.45 -3.50
N ARG A 267 16.67 2.87 -3.20
CA ARG A 267 15.44 2.10 -3.43
C ARG A 267 15.02 2.11 -4.89
N GLY A 268 14.20 1.14 -5.29
CA GLY A 268 13.69 1.00 -6.65
C GLY A 268 14.62 0.22 -7.56
N ALA A 269 14.60 0.58 -8.87
CA ALA A 269 15.39 -0.04 -9.93
C ALA A 269 15.82 0.99 -10.99
N SER A 270 16.11 2.20 -10.57
CA SER A 270 16.55 3.35 -11.40
C SER A 270 18.02 3.28 -11.80
N ALA A 271 18.48 4.24 -12.61
CA ALA A 271 19.90 4.39 -12.97
C ALA A 271 20.80 4.57 -11.74
N ALA A 272 20.35 5.27 -10.71
CA ALA A 272 21.10 5.41 -9.45
C ALA A 272 21.30 4.07 -8.73
N VAL A 273 20.31 3.15 -8.82
CA VAL A 273 20.42 1.79 -8.30
C VAL A 273 21.46 0.98 -9.09
N GLU A 274 21.49 1.13 -10.42
CA GLU A 274 22.47 0.45 -11.26
C GLU A 274 23.89 0.94 -10.97
N GLU A 275 24.08 2.25 -10.79
CA GLU A 275 25.37 2.82 -10.42
C GLU A 275 25.86 2.33 -9.06
N ALA A 276 24.97 2.32 -8.05
CA ALA A 276 25.31 1.78 -6.73
C ALA A 276 25.67 0.29 -6.80
N ALA A 277 24.95 -0.49 -7.62
CA ALA A 277 25.22 -1.91 -7.80
C ALA A 277 26.57 -2.15 -8.53
N ARG A 278 26.94 -1.34 -9.52
CA ARG A 278 28.27 -1.42 -10.15
C ARG A 278 29.39 -1.14 -9.15
N LYS A 279 29.25 -0.06 -8.36
CA LYS A 279 30.22 0.26 -7.29
C LYS A 279 30.36 -0.90 -6.29
N LEU A 280 29.23 -1.54 -5.93
CA LEU A 280 29.24 -2.70 -5.04
C LEU A 280 30.00 -3.87 -5.65
N VAL A 281 29.80 -4.15 -6.95
CA VAL A 281 30.53 -5.20 -7.68
C VAL A 281 32.02 -4.86 -7.81
N ASP A 282 32.36 -3.62 -8.09
CA ASP A 282 33.75 -3.16 -8.20
C ASP A 282 34.52 -3.33 -6.88
N CYS A 283 33.84 -3.11 -5.74
CA CYS A 283 34.46 -3.24 -4.41
C CYS A 283 34.50 -4.69 -3.88
N HIS A 284 33.49 -5.49 -4.18
CA HIS A 284 33.27 -6.80 -3.49
C HIS A 284 33.19 -8.00 -4.43
N GLY A 285 33.30 -7.80 -5.75
CA GLY A 285 33.09 -8.85 -6.75
C GLY A 285 31.61 -9.12 -7.04
N PRO A 286 31.28 -9.78 -8.18
CA PRO A 286 29.91 -10.04 -8.60
C PRO A 286 29.13 -11.01 -7.69
N GLU A 287 29.82 -11.83 -6.91
CA GLU A 287 29.25 -12.78 -5.94
C GLU A 287 28.55 -12.11 -4.75
N VAL A 288 28.72 -10.80 -4.58
CA VAL A 288 28.01 -10.02 -3.56
C VAL A 288 26.54 -9.82 -3.92
N LEU A 289 26.21 -9.73 -5.21
CA LEU A 289 24.87 -9.39 -5.67
C LEU A 289 23.76 -10.29 -5.10
N PRO A 290 23.87 -11.64 -5.10
CA PRO A 290 22.85 -12.50 -4.51
C PRO A 290 22.59 -12.27 -3.03
N LYS A 291 23.54 -11.73 -2.28
CA LYS A 291 23.43 -11.43 -0.84
C LYS A 291 22.64 -10.13 -0.58
N VAL A 292 22.68 -9.20 -1.55
CA VAL A 292 22.18 -7.83 -1.38
C VAL A 292 21.00 -7.53 -2.30
N CYS A 293 20.89 -8.24 -3.44
CA CYS A 293 19.96 -7.93 -4.52
C CYS A 293 18.97 -9.07 -4.81
N LYS A 294 17.81 -8.70 -5.34
CA LYS A 294 16.84 -9.63 -5.93
C LYS A 294 17.24 -9.91 -7.39
N MET A 295 17.81 -11.08 -7.63
CA MET A 295 18.45 -11.47 -8.89
C MET A 295 17.49 -11.65 -10.08
N HIS A 296 16.18 -11.57 -9.88
CA HIS A 296 15.20 -11.61 -10.98
C HIS A 296 15.04 -10.27 -11.72
N PHE A 297 15.53 -9.17 -11.13
CA PHE A 297 15.48 -7.86 -11.79
C PHE A 297 16.41 -7.80 -13.01
N ARG A 298 15.99 -7.12 -14.06
CA ARG A 298 16.81 -6.87 -15.25
C ARG A 298 18.05 -6.05 -14.96
N THR A 299 18.00 -5.22 -13.92
CA THR A 299 19.13 -4.43 -13.41
C THR A 299 20.40 -5.25 -13.28
N ARG A 300 20.33 -6.53 -12.83
CA ARG A 300 21.50 -7.38 -12.70
C ARG A 300 22.28 -7.57 -14.01
N TYR A 301 21.55 -7.72 -15.14
CA TYR A 301 22.18 -7.95 -16.43
C TYR A 301 22.96 -6.71 -16.89
N ARG A 302 22.35 -5.51 -16.71
CA ARG A 302 23.00 -4.24 -17.02
C ARG A 302 24.23 -3.97 -16.14
N VAL A 303 24.15 -4.32 -14.86
CA VAL A 303 25.26 -4.19 -13.90
C VAL A 303 26.41 -5.12 -14.27
N LEU A 304 26.13 -6.36 -14.69
CA LEU A 304 27.13 -7.37 -15.04
C LEU A 304 27.59 -7.31 -16.51
N GLY A 305 27.09 -6.33 -17.32
CA GLY A 305 27.38 -6.26 -18.74
C GLY A 305 26.87 -7.48 -19.54
N GLN A 306 25.85 -8.16 -19.05
CA GLN A 306 25.28 -9.34 -19.68
C GLN A 306 24.09 -8.97 -20.57
N PRO A 307 23.82 -9.71 -21.65
CA PRO A 307 22.63 -9.47 -22.48
C PRO A 307 21.36 -9.70 -21.66
N GLU A 308 20.43 -8.73 -21.72
CA GLU A 308 19.13 -8.88 -21.10
C GLU A 308 18.31 -9.98 -21.79
N PRO A 309 17.57 -10.81 -21.05
CA PRO A 309 16.65 -11.77 -21.66
C PRO A 309 15.60 -11.03 -22.50
N ALA A 310 15.23 -11.62 -23.65
CA ALA A 310 14.22 -11.07 -24.55
C ALA A 310 12.93 -10.73 -23.77
N GLN A 311 12.29 -9.62 -24.13
CA GLN A 311 10.99 -9.27 -23.55
C GLN A 311 10.01 -10.36 -23.95
N ASN A 312 9.23 -10.85 -22.97
CA ASN A 312 8.14 -11.77 -23.25
C ASN A 312 7.16 -11.05 -24.21
N PRO A 313 6.99 -11.50 -25.47
CA PRO A 313 6.17 -10.82 -26.48
C PRO A 313 4.69 -10.73 -26.09
N TRP A 314 4.27 -11.50 -25.10
CA TRP A 314 2.90 -11.53 -24.57
C TRP A 314 2.67 -10.55 -23.38
N LYS A 315 3.68 -9.87 -22.91
CA LYS A 315 3.50 -8.81 -21.91
C LYS A 315 3.11 -7.51 -22.63
N LYS A 316 1.86 -7.09 -22.52
CA LYS A 316 1.43 -5.76 -22.99
C LYS A 316 2.41 -4.71 -22.46
N PRO A 317 2.90 -3.76 -23.31
CA PRO A 317 3.75 -2.67 -22.83
C PRO A 317 3.00 -1.92 -21.72
N SER A 318 3.69 -1.65 -20.63
CA SER A 318 3.20 -0.72 -19.62
C SER A 318 2.90 0.61 -20.33
N LYS A 319 1.70 1.18 -20.10
CA LYS A 319 1.37 2.51 -20.63
C LYS A 319 2.50 3.48 -20.25
N PRO A 320 2.95 4.35 -21.17
CA PRO A 320 3.88 5.41 -20.83
C PRO A 320 3.27 6.19 -19.66
N THR A 321 4.07 6.44 -18.63
CA THR A 321 3.79 7.49 -17.67
C THR A 321 3.87 8.80 -18.45
N ASP A 322 2.74 9.42 -18.76
CA ASP A 322 2.68 10.78 -19.28
C ASP A 322 3.31 11.72 -18.26
N GLY A 323 4.54 12.06 -18.53
CA GLY A 323 5.34 12.97 -17.74
C GLY A 323 6.56 13.43 -18.53
N GLU A 324 6.27 14.20 -19.60
CA GLU A 324 7.18 15.20 -20.14
C GLU A 324 6.48 15.92 -21.29
N LYS A 325 5.78 17.00 -20.94
CA LYS A 325 5.75 18.26 -21.71
C LYS A 325 5.13 19.34 -20.84
#